data_c2eea50d32050079483fb45aaf35acb1
#
_entry.id   c2eea50d32050079483fb45aaf35acb1
#
_cell.length_a   1.000
_cell.length_b   1.000
_cell.length_c   1.000
_cell.angle_alpha   90.00
_cell.angle_beta   90.00
_cell.angle_gamma   90.00
#
_symmetry.space_group_name_H-M   'P 1'
#
loop_
_entity.id
_entity.type
_entity.pdbx_description
1 polymer ?
#
loop_
_entity_poly.entity_id
_entity_poly.type
_entity_poly.pdbx_seq_one_letter_code
_entity_poly.pdbx_strand_id
1 'polypeptide(L)'
;GLPILKIDSTENISASPLLTFASNAAAKTAVAQITKDFQLCSCINGLETYRQSCLFSQIGNCNGVLQGRESHEKYIERFRQAISKFTLKTNNAGLFYKSNFENSGVYVMRHQGKIGFGFSHQKITCFHDLESRLTYLDLHDELHSIFNSFYKRHKNAHINFKI
;
A
#
# COMPACT_ATOMS: atom_id res chain seq x y z
N GLY A 1 -21.72 1.86 8.68
CA GLY A 1 -21.73 1.24 7.36
C GLY A 1 -20.57 0.27 7.19
N LEU A 2 -20.62 -0.59 6.18
CA LEU A 2 -19.52 -1.49 5.87
C LEU A 2 -18.34 -0.70 5.25
N PRO A 3 -17.09 -1.07 5.56
CA PRO A 3 -15.92 -0.42 4.96
C PRO A 3 -15.80 -0.79 3.48
N ILE A 4 -15.27 0.14 2.68
CA ILE A 4 -15.11 0.02 1.23
C ILE A 4 -13.70 0.38 0.79
N LEU A 5 -13.24 -0.21 -0.32
CA LEU A 5 -12.08 0.25 -1.08
C LEU A 5 -12.58 1.22 -2.15
N LYS A 6 -12.26 2.50 -2.00
CA LYS A 6 -12.62 3.54 -2.97
C LYS A 6 -11.42 3.86 -3.86
N ILE A 7 -11.66 3.94 -5.16
CA ILE A 7 -10.70 4.46 -6.13
C ILE A 7 -11.08 5.91 -6.42
N ASP A 8 -10.13 6.82 -6.21
CA ASP A 8 -10.34 8.24 -6.46
C ASP A 8 -9.16 8.83 -7.22
N SER A 9 -9.36 9.98 -7.90
CA SER A 9 -8.25 10.69 -8.51
C SER A 9 -7.44 11.43 -7.44
N THR A 10 -6.13 11.55 -7.63
CA THR A 10 -5.23 12.23 -6.68
C THR A 10 -5.57 13.71 -6.47
N GLU A 11 -6.30 14.32 -7.40
CA GLU A 11 -6.72 15.74 -7.32
C GLU A 11 -7.87 15.97 -6.32
N ASN A 12 -8.65 14.94 -5.99
CA ASN A 12 -9.87 15.03 -5.19
C ASN A 12 -9.77 14.35 -3.82
N ILE A 13 -8.57 13.99 -3.38
CA ILE A 13 -8.38 13.23 -2.14
C ILE A 13 -8.33 14.18 -0.95
N SER A 14 -9.29 14.04 -0.03
CA SER A 14 -9.31 14.70 1.27
C SER A 14 -8.59 13.91 2.38
N ALA A 15 -8.23 12.65 2.12
CA ALA A 15 -7.57 11.75 3.07
C ALA A 15 -6.33 11.12 2.45
N SER A 16 -5.36 10.72 3.28
CA SER A 16 -4.16 10.02 2.78
C SER A 16 -4.53 8.69 2.10
N PRO A 17 -4.11 8.46 0.85
CA PRO A 17 -4.40 7.24 0.14
C PRO A 17 -3.65 6.05 0.75
N LEU A 18 -4.24 4.86 0.70
CA LEU A 18 -3.54 3.62 1.07
C LEU A 18 -2.44 3.27 0.06
N LEU A 19 -2.73 3.48 -1.22
CA LEU A 19 -1.80 3.29 -2.36
C LEU A 19 -2.17 4.24 -3.48
N THR A 20 -1.17 4.62 -4.27
CA THR A 20 -1.33 5.35 -5.53
C THR A 20 -0.91 4.45 -6.70
N PHE A 21 -1.58 4.62 -7.83
CA PHE A 21 -1.38 3.84 -9.04
C PHE A 21 -1.17 4.76 -10.24
N ALA A 22 -0.37 4.31 -11.20
CA ALA A 22 -0.11 5.06 -12.42
C ALA A 22 -1.35 5.23 -13.32
N SER A 23 -2.37 4.40 -13.14
CA SER A 23 -3.62 4.48 -13.90
C SER A 23 -4.82 3.94 -13.12
N ASN A 24 -6.01 4.40 -13.51
CA ASN A 24 -7.27 3.88 -12.97
C ASN A 24 -7.45 2.37 -13.26
N ALA A 25 -6.95 1.89 -14.41
CA ALA A 25 -6.98 0.46 -14.73
C ALA A 25 -6.13 -0.36 -13.74
N ALA A 26 -4.91 0.09 -13.42
CA ALA A 26 -4.05 -0.55 -12.43
C ALA A 26 -4.70 -0.56 -11.05
N ALA A 27 -5.30 0.55 -10.62
CA ALA A 27 -6.03 0.63 -9.36
C ALA A 27 -7.21 -0.36 -9.31
N LYS A 28 -8.02 -0.43 -10.36
CA LYS A 28 -9.13 -1.38 -10.47
C LYS A 28 -8.66 -2.83 -10.40
N THR A 29 -7.56 -3.17 -11.08
CA THR A 29 -6.97 -4.51 -11.05
C THR A 29 -6.52 -4.87 -9.63
N ALA A 30 -5.88 -3.95 -8.92
CA ALA A 30 -5.44 -4.17 -7.54
C ALA A 30 -6.63 -4.35 -6.59
N VAL A 31 -7.68 -3.53 -6.71
CA VAL A 31 -8.90 -3.67 -5.91
C VAL A 31 -9.60 -5.00 -6.21
N ALA A 32 -9.67 -5.41 -7.49
CA ALA A 32 -10.24 -6.70 -7.88
C ALA A 32 -9.46 -7.88 -7.28
N GLN A 33 -8.14 -7.83 -7.33
CA GLN A 33 -7.29 -8.87 -6.78
C GLN A 33 -7.46 -9.02 -5.26
N ILE A 34 -7.45 -7.91 -4.52
CA ILE A 34 -7.68 -7.94 -3.07
C ILE A 34 -9.09 -8.41 -2.71
N THR A 35 -10.07 -7.92 -3.46
CA THR A 35 -11.46 -8.34 -3.27
C THR A 35 -11.60 -9.86 -3.40
N LYS A 36 -10.91 -10.44 -4.39
CA LYS A 36 -10.86 -11.89 -4.60
C LYS A 36 -10.07 -12.61 -3.50
N ASP A 37 -8.84 -12.17 -3.19
CA ASP A 37 -7.95 -12.84 -2.25
C ASP A 37 -8.52 -12.91 -0.82
N PHE A 38 -9.32 -11.91 -0.45
CA PHE A 38 -9.96 -11.83 0.86
C PHE A 38 -11.46 -12.08 0.81
N GLN A 39 -11.99 -12.56 -0.29
CA GLN A 39 -13.43 -12.82 -0.48
C GLN A 39 -14.31 -11.64 -0.06
N LEU A 40 -13.84 -10.41 -0.28
CA LEU A 40 -14.62 -9.21 -0.02
C LEU A 40 -15.77 -9.09 -1.02
N CYS A 41 -16.72 -8.21 -0.73
CA CYS A 41 -17.87 -8.02 -1.61
C CYS A 41 -17.50 -7.10 -2.79
N SER A 42 -17.55 -7.61 -4.01
CA SER A 42 -17.28 -6.86 -5.24
C SER A 42 -18.27 -5.70 -5.45
N CYS A 43 -19.53 -5.89 -5.09
CA CYS A 43 -20.55 -4.84 -5.16
C CYS A 43 -20.25 -3.69 -4.20
N ILE A 44 -19.82 -3.97 -2.96
CA ILE A 44 -19.46 -2.95 -1.97
C ILE A 44 -18.23 -2.17 -2.45
N ASN A 45 -17.25 -2.86 -3.06
CA ASN A 45 -16.02 -2.24 -3.56
C ASN A 45 -16.14 -1.66 -4.98
N GLY A 46 -17.37 -1.52 -5.51
CA GLY A 46 -17.63 -0.86 -6.78
C GLY A 46 -17.11 -1.59 -8.02
N LEU A 47 -16.78 -2.88 -7.92
CA LEU A 47 -16.32 -3.69 -9.05
C LEU A 47 -17.45 -4.23 -9.88
N GLU A 48 -18.63 -4.37 -9.31
CA GLU A 48 -19.86 -4.74 -10.00
C GLU A 48 -21.06 -4.00 -9.42
N THR A 49 -22.12 -3.90 -10.22
CA THR A 49 -23.37 -3.28 -9.80
C THR A 49 -24.25 -4.34 -9.09
N TYR A 50 -24.62 -4.05 -7.84
CA TYR A 50 -25.58 -4.87 -7.11
C TYR A 50 -26.97 -4.73 -7.74
N ARG A 51 -27.53 -5.84 -8.22
CA ARG A 51 -28.91 -5.88 -8.75
C ARG A 51 -29.81 -6.59 -7.73
N GLN A 52 -29.94 -7.89 -7.83
CA GLN A 52 -30.68 -8.70 -6.84
C GLN A 52 -29.77 -9.63 -6.06
N SER A 53 -28.59 -9.88 -6.59
CA SER A 53 -27.56 -10.71 -5.97
C SER A 53 -26.19 -10.28 -6.47
N CYS A 54 -25.17 -10.52 -5.66
CA CYS A 54 -23.78 -10.34 -6.04
C CYS A 54 -23.33 -11.58 -6.81
N LEU A 55 -22.89 -11.43 -8.05
CA LEU A 55 -22.41 -12.53 -8.88
C LEU A 55 -21.25 -13.29 -8.19
N PHE A 56 -20.32 -12.56 -7.60
CA PHE A 56 -19.22 -13.15 -6.84
C PHE A 56 -19.66 -13.99 -5.66
N SER A 57 -20.81 -13.65 -5.03
CA SER A 57 -21.40 -14.50 -4.00
C SER A 57 -21.97 -15.79 -4.56
N GLN A 58 -22.49 -15.78 -5.78
CA GLN A 58 -23.02 -16.99 -6.42
C GLN A 58 -21.93 -17.99 -6.80
N ILE A 59 -20.76 -17.49 -7.21
CA ILE A 59 -19.61 -18.32 -7.59
C ILE A 59 -18.63 -18.58 -6.45
N GLY A 60 -19.00 -18.28 -5.19
CA GLY A 60 -18.19 -18.57 -4.01
C GLY A 60 -17.01 -17.63 -3.76
N ASN A 61 -16.89 -16.52 -4.50
CA ASN A 61 -15.82 -15.55 -4.35
C ASN A 61 -16.15 -14.42 -3.36
N CYS A 62 -17.33 -14.46 -2.72
CA CYS A 62 -17.78 -13.53 -1.70
C CYS A 62 -18.68 -14.26 -0.72
N ASN A 63 -18.55 -13.96 0.58
CA ASN A 63 -19.31 -14.65 1.62
C ASN A 63 -20.76 -14.13 1.79
N GLY A 64 -21.20 -13.20 0.92
CA GLY A 64 -22.58 -12.78 0.84
C GLY A 64 -23.06 -11.86 1.96
N VAL A 65 -22.22 -10.93 2.42
CA VAL A 65 -22.56 -9.96 3.46
C VAL A 65 -23.83 -9.12 3.12
N LEU A 66 -23.99 -8.72 1.84
CA LEU A 66 -25.19 -8.00 1.38
C LEU A 66 -26.46 -8.87 1.35
N GLN A 67 -26.30 -10.18 1.43
CA GLN A 67 -27.39 -11.16 1.44
C GLN A 67 -27.66 -11.70 2.85
N GLY A 68 -27.01 -11.15 3.87
CA GLY A 68 -27.13 -11.60 5.25
C GLY A 68 -26.51 -12.98 5.54
N ARG A 69 -25.75 -13.56 4.60
CA ARG A 69 -25.08 -14.87 4.80
C ARG A 69 -23.85 -14.74 5.69
N GLU A 70 -23.25 -13.56 5.73
CA GLU A 70 -22.14 -13.22 6.60
C GLU A 70 -22.51 -12.03 7.47
N SER A 71 -22.11 -12.05 8.75
CA SER A 71 -22.30 -10.89 9.63
C SER A 71 -21.37 -9.74 9.25
N HIS A 72 -21.79 -8.52 9.59
CA HIS A 72 -21.01 -7.31 9.34
C HIS A 72 -19.65 -7.36 10.05
N GLU A 73 -19.60 -7.91 11.26
CA GLU A 73 -18.37 -8.02 12.06
C GLU A 73 -17.34 -8.90 11.37
N LYS A 74 -17.75 -10.07 10.83
CA LYS A 74 -16.87 -10.97 10.09
C LYS A 74 -16.34 -10.33 8.81
N TYR A 75 -17.20 -9.59 8.10
CA TYR A 75 -16.78 -8.84 6.92
C TYR A 75 -15.74 -7.77 7.28
N ILE A 76 -15.97 -6.99 8.35
CA ILE A 76 -15.07 -5.94 8.83
C ILE A 76 -13.72 -6.53 9.22
N GLU A 77 -13.70 -7.68 9.89
CA GLU A 77 -12.45 -8.36 10.27
C GLU A 77 -11.64 -8.78 9.03
N ARG A 78 -12.27 -9.39 8.03
CA ARG A 78 -11.61 -9.74 6.77
C ARG A 78 -11.11 -8.50 6.01
N PHE A 79 -11.90 -7.43 6.02
CA PHE A 79 -11.50 -6.16 5.44
C PHE A 79 -10.26 -5.59 6.13
N ARG A 80 -10.17 -5.63 7.46
CA ARG A 80 -8.98 -5.22 8.23
C ARG A 80 -7.76 -6.07 7.86
N GLN A 81 -7.94 -7.39 7.73
CA GLN A 81 -6.87 -8.29 7.29
C GLN A 81 -6.40 -7.95 5.86
N ALA A 82 -7.32 -7.64 4.95
CA ALA A 82 -6.99 -7.17 3.61
C ALA A 82 -6.16 -5.88 3.65
N ILE A 83 -6.61 -4.88 4.39
CA ILE A 83 -5.89 -3.61 4.55
C ILE A 83 -4.52 -3.82 5.20
N SER A 84 -4.41 -4.66 6.22
CA SER A 84 -3.11 -4.94 6.86
C SER A 84 -2.09 -5.52 5.89
N LYS A 85 -2.50 -6.39 4.96
CA LYS A 85 -1.60 -6.88 3.90
C LYS A 85 -1.17 -5.80 2.91
N PHE A 86 -2.02 -4.82 2.63
CA PHE A 86 -1.62 -3.64 1.84
C PHE A 86 -0.61 -2.80 2.60
N THR A 87 -0.89 -2.52 3.86
CA THR A 87 0.02 -1.73 4.72
C THR A 87 1.35 -2.45 4.96
N LEU A 88 1.36 -3.80 5.01
CA LEU A 88 2.60 -4.56 5.09
C LEU A 88 3.44 -4.46 3.80
N LYS A 89 2.81 -4.33 2.63
CA LYS A 89 3.52 -4.03 1.37
C LYS A 89 4.08 -2.60 1.35
N THR A 90 3.53 -1.70 2.15
CA THR A 90 3.97 -0.30 2.30
C THR A 90 4.82 -0.09 3.54
N ASN A 91 5.29 -1.16 4.21
CA ASN A 91 6.14 -1.05 5.40
C ASN A 91 7.33 -0.12 5.14
N ASN A 92 7.64 0.66 6.14
CA ASN A 92 8.81 1.51 6.16
C ASN A 92 10.04 0.66 5.88
N ALA A 93 10.70 0.91 4.79
CA ALA A 93 11.90 0.21 4.37
C ALA A 93 12.88 1.22 3.82
N GLY A 94 14.15 1.09 4.19
CA GLY A 94 15.17 2.02 3.78
C GLY A 94 16.41 1.33 3.22
N LEU A 95 17.06 2.01 2.31
CA LEU A 95 18.36 1.67 1.76
C LEU A 95 19.30 2.85 2.00
N PHE A 96 20.52 2.54 2.38
CA PHE A 96 21.60 3.50 2.49
C PHE A 96 22.76 3.08 1.58
N TYR A 97 23.08 3.92 0.64
CA TYR A 97 24.22 3.76 -0.22
C TYR A 97 25.35 4.64 0.28
N LYS A 98 26.34 4.03 0.92
CA LYS A 98 27.51 4.72 1.44
C LYS A 98 28.26 5.40 0.30
N SER A 99 28.61 6.67 0.48
CA SER A 99 29.52 7.40 -0.37
C SER A 99 31.00 7.05 -0.02
N ASN A 100 31.92 7.40 -0.88
CA ASN A 100 33.35 7.31 -0.59
C ASN A 100 33.80 8.29 0.51
N PHE A 101 32.95 9.26 0.89
CA PHE A 101 33.19 10.14 2.02
C PHE A 101 32.68 9.49 3.30
N GLU A 102 33.47 9.56 4.38
CA GLU A 102 33.15 8.94 5.66
C GLU A 102 31.73 9.29 6.15
N ASN A 103 30.95 8.25 6.48
CA ASN A 103 29.59 8.32 7.02
C ASN A 103 28.55 9.08 6.18
N SER A 104 28.88 9.51 4.96
CA SER A 104 27.94 10.16 4.06
C SER A 104 27.33 9.16 3.07
N GLY A 105 26.17 9.47 2.53
CA GLY A 105 25.55 8.63 1.51
C GLY A 105 24.16 9.06 1.11
N VAL A 106 23.59 8.30 0.19
CA VAL A 106 22.22 8.46 -0.31
C VAL A 106 21.30 7.53 0.44
N TYR A 107 20.22 8.08 0.96
CA TYR A 107 19.11 7.36 1.56
C TYR A 107 17.97 7.27 0.56
N VAL A 108 17.40 6.08 0.43
CA VAL A 108 16.15 5.85 -0.28
C VAL A 108 15.22 5.11 0.66
N MET A 109 14.07 5.69 0.91
CA MET A 109 13.10 5.15 1.87
C MET A 109 11.71 5.04 1.27
N ARG A 110 11.01 3.99 1.69
CA ARG A 110 9.57 3.90 1.56
C ARG A 110 8.92 4.15 2.91
N HIS A 111 8.06 5.15 2.97
CA HIS A 111 7.34 5.54 4.17
C HIS A 111 5.94 6.03 3.83
N GLN A 112 4.93 5.53 4.52
CA GLN A 112 3.52 5.93 4.36
C GLN A 112 3.04 6.02 2.90
N GLY A 113 3.40 5.04 2.07
CA GLY A 113 3.00 5.00 0.66
C GLY A 113 3.73 6.00 -0.25
N LYS A 114 4.82 6.60 0.23
CA LYS A 114 5.70 7.49 -0.55
C LYS A 114 7.11 6.93 -0.62
N ILE A 115 7.85 7.31 -1.65
CA ILE A 115 9.31 7.12 -1.69
C ILE A 115 9.96 8.45 -1.36
N GLY A 116 10.79 8.44 -0.33
CA GLY A 116 11.67 9.53 0.04
C GLY A 116 13.12 9.22 -0.37
N PHE A 117 13.83 10.20 -0.85
CA PHE A 117 15.25 10.11 -1.13
C PHE A 117 15.98 11.39 -0.70
N GLY A 118 17.22 11.23 -0.31
CA GLY A 118 18.02 12.35 0.14
C GLY A 118 19.47 11.95 0.35
N PHE A 119 20.30 12.95 0.63
CA PHE A 119 21.70 12.79 0.93
C PHE A 119 21.98 13.27 2.36
N SER A 120 22.85 12.56 3.07
CA SER A 120 23.34 13.00 4.37
C SER A 120 24.85 12.84 4.47
N HIS A 121 25.50 13.81 5.09
CA HIS A 121 26.93 13.77 5.42
C HIS A 121 27.24 12.88 6.64
N GLN A 122 26.20 12.39 7.32
CA GLN A 122 26.35 11.52 8.49
C GLN A 122 25.43 10.33 8.38
N LYS A 123 25.89 9.18 8.89
CA LYS A 123 25.00 8.01 9.01
C LYS A 123 23.90 8.31 10.00
N ILE A 124 22.65 8.34 9.51
CA ILE A 124 21.47 8.57 10.32
C ILE A 124 20.95 7.23 10.79
N THR A 125 20.68 7.10 12.07
CA THR A 125 20.16 5.88 12.71
C THR A 125 18.73 6.05 13.24
N CYS A 126 18.26 7.29 13.36
CA CYS A 126 16.91 7.62 13.77
C CYS A 126 16.08 8.06 12.56
N PHE A 127 14.87 7.50 12.43
CA PHE A 127 13.98 7.84 11.32
C PHE A 127 13.57 9.31 11.33
N HIS A 128 13.25 9.86 12.49
CA HIS A 128 12.82 11.25 12.63
C HIS A 128 13.84 12.28 12.09
N ASP A 129 15.13 12.02 12.31
CA ASP A 129 16.20 12.91 11.83
C ASP A 129 16.35 12.85 10.31
N LEU A 130 15.96 11.74 9.69
CA LEU A 130 16.00 11.56 8.26
C LEU A 130 14.76 12.12 7.57
N GLU A 131 13.58 11.97 8.16
CA GLU A 131 12.30 12.33 7.56
C GLU A 131 12.26 13.79 7.09
N SER A 132 12.77 14.71 7.90
CA SER A 132 12.83 16.13 7.59
C SER A 132 13.78 16.50 6.44
N ARG A 133 14.65 15.58 6.03
CA ARG A 133 15.69 15.79 5.00
C ARG A 133 15.40 15.10 3.68
N LEU A 134 14.30 14.33 3.62
CA LEU A 134 13.94 13.59 2.42
C LEU A 134 13.02 14.40 1.52
N THR A 135 13.28 14.30 0.23
CA THR A 135 12.31 14.68 -0.80
C THR A 135 11.43 13.49 -1.08
N TYR A 136 10.12 13.66 -0.97
CA TYR A 136 9.15 12.59 -1.16
C TYR A 136 8.49 12.67 -2.53
N LEU A 137 8.32 11.51 -3.15
CA LEU A 137 7.52 11.30 -4.34
C LEU A 137 6.35 10.36 -4.01
N ASP A 138 5.22 10.59 -4.65
CA ASP A 138 4.10 9.67 -4.55
C ASP A 138 4.49 8.31 -5.12
N LEU A 139 4.17 7.26 -4.38
CA LEU A 139 4.51 5.89 -4.73
C LEU A 139 3.50 5.33 -5.72
N HIS A 140 3.86 5.29 -7.00
CA HIS A 140 3.15 4.55 -8.03
C HIS A 140 3.56 3.08 -8.03
N ASP A 141 2.73 2.21 -8.59
CA ASP A 141 2.98 0.77 -8.70
C ASP A 141 4.36 0.44 -9.31
N GLU A 142 4.76 1.18 -10.33
CA GLU A 142 6.05 1.01 -10.99
C GLU A 142 7.20 1.34 -10.03
N LEU A 143 7.13 2.46 -9.33
CA LEU A 143 8.13 2.85 -8.34
C LEU A 143 8.17 1.87 -7.17
N HIS A 144 7.01 1.36 -6.75
CA HIS A 144 6.93 0.32 -5.74
C HIS A 144 7.63 -0.97 -6.19
N SER A 145 7.38 -1.40 -7.42
CA SER A 145 8.02 -2.57 -8.02
C SER A 145 9.54 -2.38 -8.13
N ILE A 146 9.99 -1.22 -8.62
CA ILE A 146 11.41 -0.86 -8.72
C ILE A 146 12.03 -0.86 -7.32
N PHE A 147 11.45 -0.17 -6.35
CA PHE A 147 11.97 -0.13 -4.98
C PHE A 147 12.10 -1.54 -4.39
N ASN A 148 11.08 -2.38 -4.51
CA ASN A 148 11.12 -3.75 -3.99
C ASN A 148 12.20 -4.60 -4.68
N SER A 149 12.39 -4.41 -5.99
CA SER A 149 13.44 -5.10 -6.75
C SER A 149 14.85 -4.68 -6.27
N PHE A 150 15.05 -3.38 -6.11
CA PHE A 150 16.30 -2.84 -5.55
C PHE A 150 16.51 -3.30 -4.11
N TYR A 151 15.51 -3.20 -3.27
CA TYR A 151 15.57 -3.60 -1.87
C TYR A 151 15.99 -5.06 -1.72
N LYS A 152 15.41 -5.96 -2.52
CA LYS A 152 15.77 -7.40 -2.51
C LYS A 152 17.20 -7.66 -2.94
N ARG A 153 17.74 -6.89 -3.92
CA ARG A 153 19.09 -7.08 -4.45
C ARG A 153 20.19 -6.53 -3.52
N HIS A 154 19.89 -5.48 -2.79
CA HIS A 154 20.90 -4.74 -2.01
C HIS A 154 20.75 -4.95 -0.51
N LYS A 155 20.75 -6.21 -0.07
CA LYS A 155 20.60 -6.58 1.34
C LYS A 155 21.60 -5.90 2.27
N ASN A 156 22.81 -5.63 1.80
CA ASN A 156 23.86 -4.97 2.59
C ASN A 156 23.61 -3.47 2.80
N ALA A 157 22.70 -2.88 2.02
CA ALA A 157 22.30 -1.47 2.13
C ALA A 157 21.05 -1.26 2.99
N HIS A 158 20.45 -2.34 3.52
CA HIS A 158 19.27 -2.24 4.36
C HIS A 158 19.56 -1.46 5.64
N ILE A 159 18.63 -0.58 6.00
CA ILE A 159 18.68 0.17 7.24
C ILE A 159 17.55 -0.29 8.13
N ASN A 160 17.88 -0.65 9.35
CA ASN A 160 16.91 -0.85 10.41
C ASN A 160 16.85 0.44 11.25
N PHE A 161 15.82 1.23 11.02
CA PHE A 161 15.55 2.36 11.90
C PHE A 161 14.85 1.89 13.17
N LYS A 162 15.30 2.39 14.32
CA LYS A 162 14.48 2.35 15.53
C LYS A 162 13.37 3.38 15.35
N ILE A 163 12.14 2.92 15.32
CA ILE A 163 10.92 3.73 15.32
C ILE A 163 10.65 4.16 16.75
#